data_0f5313ba6d467a7ed6d3c2280b26b38e
#
_entry.id   0f5313ba6d467a7ed6d3c2280b26b38e
#
_cell.length_a   1.000
_cell.length_b   1.000
_cell.length_c   1.000
_cell.angle_alpha   90.00
_cell.angle_beta   90.00
_cell.angle_gamma   90.00
#
_symmetry.space_group_name_H-M   'P 1'
#
loop_
_entity.id
_entity.type
_entity.pdbx_description
1 polymer ?
#
loop_
_entity_poly.entity_id
_entity_poly.type
_entity_poly.pdbx_seq_one_letter_code
_entity_poly.pdbx_strand_id
1 'polypeptide(L)'
;MIVESNAADIVYSNYFTGIAGNYLKPSIAKSGLDPDHLPEADPSKMDFDKVQQEGSKAWKDIWGCGQGIGAIKEIAPAAKLVDRLAQEYEQARNRICPDA
;
A
#
# COMPACT_ATOMS: atom_id res chain seq x y z
N MET A 1 10.72 -1.96 -3.82
CA MET A 1 9.66 -0.96 -4.04
C MET A 1 9.16 -0.36 -2.73
N ILE A 2 8.65 -1.16 -1.80
CA ILE A 2 8.13 -0.66 -0.50
C ILE A 2 9.21 0.00 0.34
N VAL A 3 10.38 -0.62 0.46
CA VAL A 3 11.50 -0.12 1.29
C VAL A 3 12.00 1.25 0.84
N GLU A 4 11.86 1.56 -0.44
CA GLU A 4 12.30 2.81 -1.06
C GLU A 4 11.21 3.89 -1.06
N SER A 5 10.02 3.57 -0.56
CA SER A 5 8.85 4.44 -0.60
C SER A 5 8.54 5.06 0.75
N ASN A 6 7.75 6.11 0.72
CA ASN A 6 7.27 6.81 1.91
C ASN A 6 5.81 7.25 1.74
N ALA A 7 5.24 7.94 2.71
CA ALA A 7 3.84 8.34 2.68
C ALA A 7 3.46 9.20 1.46
N ALA A 8 4.41 9.95 0.89
CA ALA A 8 4.17 10.74 -0.33
C ALA A 8 3.97 9.87 -1.58
N ASP A 9 4.38 8.59 -1.52
CA ASP A 9 4.20 7.63 -2.60
C ASP A 9 2.86 6.89 -2.55
N ILE A 10 1.98 7.27 -1.65
CA ILE A 10 0.63 6.72 -1.54
C ILE A 10 -0.37 7.64 -2.23
N VAL A 11 -1.21 7.06 -3.10
CA VAL A 11 -2.33 7.77 -3.72
C VAL A 11 -3.66 7.18 -3.26
N TYR A 12 -4.60 8.08 -2.96
CA TYR A 12 -5.97 7.71 -2.60
C TYR A 12 -6.84 7.81 -3.84
N SER A 13 -7.41 6.69 -4.26
CA SER A 13 -8.17 6.63 -5.52
C SER A 13 -9.24 5.55 -5.48
N ASN A 14 -10.33 5.78 -6.20
CA ASN A 14 -11.38 4.80 -6.43
C ASN A 14 -11.30 4.15 -7.82
N TYR A 15 -10.25 4.48 -8.59
CA TYR A 15 -10.13 4.06 -9.99
C TYR A 15 -10.07 2.55 -10.17
N PHE A 16 -9.39 1.81 -9.27
CA PHE A 16 -9.10 0.39 -9.48
C PHE A 16 -10.26 -0.53 -9.11
N THR A 17 -11.02 -0.20 -8.09
CA THR A 17 -12.10 -1.07 -7.57
C THR A 17 -13.47 -0.40 -7.53
N GLY A 18 -13.55 0.90 -7.78
CA GLY A 18 -14.76 1.69 -7.58
C GLY A 18 -14.97 2.15 -6.15
N ILE A 19 -14.20 1.60 -5.22
CA ILE A 19 -14.17 1.99 -3.80
C ILE A 19 -12.83 2.66 -3.53
N ALA A 20 -12.83 3.79 -2.85
CA ALA A 20 -11.61 4.52 -2.54
C ALA A 20 -10.68 3.70 -1.66
N GLY A 21 -9.42 3.67 -2.02
CA GLY A 21 -8.37 2.95 -1.30
C GLY A 21 -7.01 3.62 -1.49
N ASN A 22 -6.05 3.20 -0.68
CA ASN A 22 -4.68 3.68 -0.73
C ASN A 22 -3.82 2.72 -1.56
N TYR A 23 -3.11 3.25 -2.54
CA TYR A 23 -2.28 2.48 -3.47
C TYR A 23 -0.88 3.05 -3.58
N LEU A 24 0.09 2.18 -3.86
CA LEU A 24 1.49 2.55 -4.01
C LEU A 24 1.77 3.11 -5.40
N LYS A 25 2.16 4.38 -5.49
CA LYS A 25 2.44 5.08 -6.75
C LYS A 25 3.44 4.35 -7.66
N PRO A 26 4.60 3.85 -7.16
CA PRO A 26 5.52 3.11 -8.00
C PRO A 26 4.91 1.87 -8.68
N SER A 27 3.99 1.15 -8.02
CA SER A 27 3.32 0.00 -8.63
C SER A 27 2.38 0.42 -9.76
N ILE A 28 1.70 1.55 -9.59
CA ILE A 28 0.83 2.14 -10.62
C ILE A 28 1.65 2.57 -11.83
N ALA A 29 2.76 3.28 -11.61
CA ALA A 29 3.66 3.73 -12.68
C ALA A 29 4.26 2.54 -13.44
N LYS A 30 4.64 1.48 -12.74
CA LYS A 30 5.16 0.24 -13.35
C LYS A 30 4.13 -0.43 -14.25
N SER A 31 2.85 -0.26 -13.97
CA SER A 31 1.75 -0.80 -14.77
C SER A 31 1.39 0.07 -15.97
N GLY A 32 2.10 1.18 -16.20
CA GLY A 32 1.91 2.06 -17.36
C GLY A 32 0.90 3.18 -17.15
N LEU A 33 0.41 3.35 -15.93
CA LEU A 33 -0.53 4.43 -15.59
C LEU A 33 0.21 5.58 -14.90
N ASP A 34 -0.35 6.80 -15.00
CA ASP A 34 0.15 7.95 -14.26
C ASP A 34 -0.55 8.05 -12.90
N PRO A 35 0.17 7.82 -11.78
CA PRO A 35 -0.45 7.84 -10.46
C PRO A 35 -0.94 9.23 -10.02
N ASP A 36 -0.46 10.29 -10.65
CA ASP A 36 -0.86 11.66 -10.33
C ASP A 36 -2.08 12.14 -11.15
N HIS A 37 -2.47 11.39 -12.16
CA HIS A 37 -3.57 11.72 -13.07
C HIS A 37 -4.51 10.53 -13.29
N LEU A 38 -4.92 9.88 -12.21
CA LEU A 38 -5.90 8.79 -12.28
C LEU A 38 -7.31 9.37 -12.40
N PRO A 39 -8.11 8.92 -13.38
CA PRO A 39 -9.50 9.35 -13.48
C PRO A 39 -10.33 8.85 -12.31
N GLU A 40 -11.41 9.55 -11.98
CA GLU A 40 -12.39 9.04 -11.05
C GLU A 40 -13.17 7.89 -11.69
N ALA A 41 -13.37 6.82 -10.94
CA ALA A 41 -14.22 5.73 -11.39
C ALA A 41 -15.68 6.12 -11.22
N ASP A 42 -16.44 5.93 -12.29
CA ASP A 42 -17.90 5.98 -12.21
C ASP A 42 -18.41 4.54 -12.04
N PRO A 43 -18.95 4.19 -10.86
CA PRO A 43 -19.41 2.81 -10.60
C PRO A 43 -20.46 2.33 -11.59
N SER A 44 -21.22 3.25 -12.20
CA SER A 44 -22.24 2.91 -13.21
C SER A 44 -21.63 2.58 -14.58
N LYS A 45 -20.37 2.94 -14.81
CA LYS A 45 -19.65 2.74 -16.08
C LYS A 45 -18.47 1.79 -15.93
N MET A 46 -18.26 1.22 -14.75
CA MET A 46 -17.16 0.28 -14.52
C MET A 46 -17.41 -1.03 -15.26
N ASP A 47 -16.66 -1.22 -16.30
CA ASP A 47 -16.53 -2.48 -16.98
C ASP A 47 -15.33 -3.23 -16.41
N PHE A 48 -15.59 -4.14 -15.47
CA PHE A 48 -14.55 -4.96 -14.85
C PHE A 48 -13.78 -5.78 -15.89
N ASP A 49 -14.39 -6.09 -17.02
CA ASP A 49 -13.74 -6.84 -18.10
C ASP A 49 -12.68 -6.01 -18.81
N LYS A 50 -12.87 -4.70 -18.95
CA LYS A 50 -11.87 -3.82 -19.57
C LYS A 50 -10.62 -3.64 -18.70
N VAL A 51 -10.79 -3.55 -17.40
CA VAL A 51 -9.65 -3.46 -16.46
C VAL A 51 -8.80 -4.73 -16.51
N GLN A 52 -9.42 -5.87 -16.80
CA GLN A 52 -8.71 -7.14 -16.95
C GLN A 52 -8.05 -7.31 -18.33
N GLN A 53 -8.52 -6.62 -19.37
CA GLN A 53 -8.02 -6.77 -20.74
C GLN A 53 -6.78 -5.92 -21.04
N GLU A 54 -6.47 -4.90 -20.23
CA GLU A 54 -5.32 -4.02 -20.46
C GLU A 54 -3.96 -4.58 -19.96
N GLY A 55 -3.87 -5.88 -19.70
CA GLY A 55 -2.60 -6.56 -19.44
C GLY A 55 -2.04 -6.45 -18.04
N SER A 56 -2.52 -5.51 -17.22
CA SER A 56 -2.18 -5.45 -15.80
C SER A 56 -3.37 -5.91 -14.96
N LYS A 57 -3.13 -6.90 -14.11
CA LYS A 57 -4.15 -7.37 -13.18
C LYS A 57 -4.10 -6.50 -11.94
N ALA A 58 -5.11 -5.64 -11.75
CA ALA A 58 -5.13 -4.68 -10.65
C ALA A 58 -4.89 -5.32 -9.28
N TRP A 59 -5.44 -6.51 -9.04
CA TRP A 59 -5.26 -7.23 -7.78
C TRP A 59 -3.84 -7.76 -7.55
N LYS A 60 -3.04 -7.87 -8.62
CA LYS A 60 -1.67 -8.41 -8.57
C LYS A 60 -0.62 -7.33 -8.75
N ASP A 61 -0.83 -6.43 -9.70
CA ASP A 61 0.18 -5.48 -10.16
C ASP A 61 0.07 -4.12 -9.47
N ILE A 62 -1.13 -3.78 -8.96
CA ILE A 62 -1.39 -2.54 -8.24
C ILE A 62 -1.43 -2.85 -6.74
N TRP A 63 -0.49 -2.27 -5.99
CA TRP A 63 -0.31 -2.63 -4.59
C TRP A 63 -1.07 -1.67 -3.67
N GLY A 64 -1.98 -2.23 -2.85
CA GLY A 64 -2.59 -1.52 -1.73
C GLY A 64 -1.60 -1.40 -0.59
N CYS A 65 -1.34 -0.18 -0.13
CA CYS A 65 -0.39 0.08 0.94
C CYS A 65 -0.89 1.21 1.84
N GLY A 66 -0.63 1.10 3.13
CA GLY A 66 -0.94 2.16 4.08
C GLY A 66 0.15 3.23 4.16
N GLN A 67 -0.18 4.36 4.76
CA GLN A 67 0.75 5.48 4.92
C GLN A 67 1.91 5.17 5.88
N GLY A 68 1.79 4.13 6.71
CA GLY A 68 2.87 3.63 7.55
C GLY A 68 4.04 3.00 6.80
N ILE A 69 3.97 2.93 5.47
CA ILE A 69 5.02 2.37 4.62
C ILE A 69 6.40 3.01 4.86
N GLY A 70 6.43 4.28 5.26
CA GLY A 70 7.68 4.97 5.57
C GLY A 70 8.48 4.37 6.72
N ALA A 71 7.86 3.56 7.58
CA ALA A 71 8.51 2.86 8.67
C ALA A 71 9.20 1.55 8.23
N ILE A 72 8.96 1.08 7.00
CA ILE A 72 9.52 -0.16 6.47
C ILE A 72 10.85 0.17 5.78
N LYS A 73 11.98 -0.20 6.42
CA LYS A 73 13.32 0.18 5.98
C LYS A 73 14.13 -0.97 5.41
N GLU A 74 13.70 -2.21 5.58
CA GLU A 74 14.46 -3.38 5.16
C GLU A 74 13.54 -4.54 4.76
N ILE A 75 14.09 -5.42 3.93
CA ILE A 75 13.49 -6.71 3.62
C ILE A 75 14.05 -7.71 4.63
N ALA A 76 13.19 -8.29 5.45
CA ALA A 76 13.59 -9.20 6.51
C ALA A 76 12.76 -10.50 6.48
N PRO A 77 13.30 -11.63 7.00
CA PRO A 77 12.48 -12.83 7.21
C PRO A 77 11.30 -12.54 8.13
N ALA A 78 10.19 -13.22 7.92
CA ALA A 78 8.95 -13.00 8.69
C ALA A 78 9.17 -13.19 10.19
N ALA A 79 9.94 -14.18 10.59
CA ALA A 79 10.26 -14.44 12.01
C ALA A 79 10.95 -13.23 12.65
N LYS A 80 11.91 -12.62 11.94
CA LYS A 80 12.63 -11.44 12.41
C LYS A 80 11.71 -10.23 12.56
N LEU A 81 10.80 -10.05 11.62
CA LEU A 81 9.80 -8.98 11.67
C LEU A 81 8.88 -9.14 12.88
N VAL A 82 8.39 -10.36 13.12
CA VAL A 82 7.53 -10.66 14.27
C VAL A 82 8.26 -10.41 15.59
N ASP A 83 9.53 -10.85 15.70
CA ASP A 83 10.35 -10.60 16.89
C ASP A 83 10.54 -9.10 17.14
N ARG A 84 10.78 -8.32 16.08
CA ARG A 84 10.90 -6.87 16.18
C ARG A 84 9.60 -6.22 16.66
N LEU A 85 8.46 -6.64 16.11
CA LEU A 85 7.15 -6.14 16.54
C LEU A 85 6.89 -6.43 18.02
N ALA A 86 7.24 -7.62 18.49
CA ALA A 86 7.11 -7.98 19.89
C ALA A 86 7.99 -7.11 20.80
N GLN A 87 9.25 -6.88 20.40
CA GLN A 87 10.18 -6.00 21.12
C GLN A 87 9.68 -4.56 21.16
N GLU A 88 9.23 -4.02 20.05
CA GLU A 88 8.69 -2.66 19.95
C GLU A 88 7.46 -2.49 20.84
N TYR A 89 6.59 -3.50 20.88
CA TYR A 89 5.43 -3.53 21.76
C TYR A 89 5.84 -3.45 23.23
N GLU A 90 6.79 -4.31 23.67
CA GLU A 90 7.27 -4.30 25.04
C GLU A 90 7.95 -2.99 25.44
N GLN A 91 8.75 -2.43 24.54
CA GLN A 91 9.39 -1.13 24.75
C GLN A 91 8.36 -0.01 24.90
N ALA A 92 7.34 0.00 24.05
CA ALA A 92 6.26 0.99 24.14
C ALA A 92 5.46 0.83 25.43
N ARG A 93 5.12 -0.40 25.81
CA ARG A 93 4.42 -0.69 27.06
C ARG A 93 5.23 -0.21 28.26
N ASN A 94 6.53 -0.48 28.30
CA ASN A 94 7.40 -0.10 29.40
C ASN A 94 7.55 1.42 29.54
N ARG A 95 7.46 2.16 28.42
CA ARG A 95 7.45 3.64 28.47
C ARG A 95 6.18 4.23 29.07
N ILE A 96 5.04 3.57 28.82
CA ILE A 96 3.73 4.04 29.26
C ILE A 96 3.41 3.51 30.66
N CYS A 97 3.78 2.26 30.96
CA CYS A 97 3.50 1.55 32.21
C CYS A 97 4.80 0.97 32.78
N PRO A 98 5.73 1.80 33.31
CA PRO A 98 7.05 1.34 33.73
C PRO A 98 7.04 0.37 34.90
N ASP A 99 5.95 0.33 35.70
CA ASP A 99 5.80 -0.55 36.87
C ASP A 99 4.97 -1.82 36.58
N ALA A 100 4.68 -2.07 35.31
CA ALA A 100 3.91 -3.25 34.89
C ALA A 100 4.79 -4.46 34.63
#